data_e375698e09038797f372e98dd5446125
#
_entry.id   e375698e09038797f372e98dd5446125
#
_cell.length_a   1.000
_cell.length_b   1.000
_cell.length_c   1.000
_cell.angle_alpha   90.00
_cell.angle_beta   90.00
_cell.angle_gamma   90.00
#
_symmetry.space_group_name_H-M   'P 1'
#
loop_
_entity.id
_entity.type
_entity.pdbx_description
1 polymer ?
#
loop_
_entity_poly.entity_id
_entity_poly.type
_entity_poly.pdbx_seq_one_letter_code
_entity_poly.pdbx_strand_id
1 'polypeptide(L)'
;TKLDPRTGLKLLADKGAAGVIVDGSVRNLPDALAWTKFGWGAIPLERSSARLVGFVLSDKQGEKLRRLVRRHGELTLHVKADIRKYVGSHDVVSGVIKGAGDPQDEVWAIAHSAEPGAVDNASGVALTLEIARVVEGLIRAGKIQRPRRSIRLLNAYECYGFFAYLERVRRLQTPLAGVCIDTVGSKPEVCEGRLEWHASIPMSAGFVDRIGEAILRSGVRRHR
;
A
#
# COMPACT_ATOMS: atom_id res chain seq x y z
N THR A 1 9.64 -17.30 -20.09
CA THR A 1 9.25 -17.65 -18.70
C THR A 1 9.68 -16.50 -17.82
N LYS A 2 8.75 -15.73 -17.28
CA LYS A 2 9.08 -14.71 -16.27
C LYS A 2 9.57 -15.47 -15.04
N LEU A 3 10.84 -15.35 -14.72
CA LEU A 3 11.37 -15.85 -13.46
C LEU A 3 10.66 -15.13 -12.32
N ASP A 4 10.23 -15.89 -11.29
CA ASP A 4 9.82 -15.27 -10.04
C ASP A 4 10.96 -14.35 -9.55
N PRO A 5 10.66 -13.09 -9.22
CA PRO A 5 11.70 -12.12 -8.85
C PRO A 5 12.63 -12.61 -7.74
N ARG A 6 12.12 -13.38 -6.78
CA ARG A 6 12.90 -13.95 -5.66
C ARG A 6 13.91 -14.97 -6.14
N THR A 7 13.48 -15.87 -7.02
CA THR A 7 14.36 -16.89 -7.64
C THR A 7 15.38 -16.24 -8.53
N GLY A 8 14.97 -15.22 -9.31
CA GLY A 8 15.86 -14.47 -10.18
C GLY A 8 16.96 -13.74 -9.42
N LEU A 9 16.64 -13.06 -8.32
CA LEU A 9 17.61 -12.35 -7.49
C LEU A 9 18.59 -13.28 -6.81
N LYS A 10 18.11 -14.41 -6.30
CA LYS A 10 18.99 -15.44 -5.73
C LYS A 10 19.97 -15.98 -6.79
N LEU A 11 19.47 -16.29 -7.97
CA LEU A 11 20.31 -16.78 -9.06
C LEU A 11 21.39 -15.76 -9.45
N LEU A 12 21.04 -14.47 -9.52
CA LEU A 12 22.01 -13.41 -9.81
C LEU A 12 23.09 -13.32 -8.72
N ALA A 13 22.69 -13.38 -7.45
CA ALA A 13 23.63 -13.39 -6.35
C ALA A 13 24.56 -14.61 -6.38
N ASP A 14 24.00 -15.80 -6.61
CA ASP A 14 24.75 -17.06 -6.72
C ASP A 14 25.75 -17.04 -7.93
N LYS A 15 25.43 -16.26 -8.96
CA LYS A 15 26.31 -16.03 -10.11
C LYS A 15 27.31 -14.90 -9.92
N GLY A 16 27.38 -14.31 -8.73
CA GLY A 16 28.37 -13.29 -8.39
C GLY A 16 28.01 -11.86 -8.80
N ALA A 17 26.74 -11.59 -9.11
CA ALA A 17 26.32 -10.23 -9.36
C ALA A 17 26.53 -9.35 -8.11
N ALA A 18 27.14 -8.19 -8.30
CA ALA A 18 27.36 -7.21 -7.24
C ALA A 18 26.12 -6.35 -6.96
N GLY A 19 25.25 -6.20 -7.96
CA GLY A 19 24.05 -5.40 -7.84
C GLY A 19 23.08 -5.65 -8.99
N VAL A 20 21.92 -5.01 -8.90
CA VAL A 20 20.84 -5.09 -9.89
C VAL A 20 20.34 -3.69 -10.19
N ILE A 21 20.19 -3.40 -11.44
CA ILE A 21 19.50 -2.18 -11.91
C ILE A 21 18.23 -2.63 -12.61
N VAL A 22 17.11 -2.11 -12.15
CA VAL A 22 15.81 -2.34 -12.77
C VAL A 22 15.23 -1.02 -13.22
N ASP A 23 14.44 -1.04 -14.25
CA ASP A 23 13.60 0.08 -14.65
C ASP A 23 12.14 -0.34 -14.63
N GLY A 24 11.28 0.61 -14.39
CA GLY A 24 9.84 0.41 -14.38
C GLY A 24 9.16 1.61 -14.98
N SER A 25 8.13 1.37 -15.77
CA SER A 25 7.30 2.45 -16.28
C SER A 25 6.19 2.77 -15.29
N VAL A 26 6.06 4.05 -14.98
CA VAL A 26 4.83 4.61 -14.41
C VAL A 26 4.06 5.21 -15.57
N ARG A 27 2.83 4.75 -15.75
CA ARG A 27 1.98 5.15 -16.88
C ARG A 27 1.93 6.67 -17.03
N ASN A 28 2.15 7.16 -18.24
CA ASN A 28 2.18 8.59 -18.56
C ASN A 28 3.22 9.45 -17.82
N LEU A 29 4.15 8.82 -17.11
CA LEU A 29 5.21 9.50 -16.35
C LEU A 29 6.57 8.85 -16.62
N PRO A 30 7.19 9.07 -17.81
CA PRO A 30 8.40 8.35 -18.24
C PRO A 30 9.64 8.70 -17.40
N ASP A 31 9.61 9.79 -16.66
CA ASP A 31 10.69 10.22 -15.76
C ASP A 31 10.45 9.81 -14.29
N ALA A 32 9.26 9.25 -13.97
CA ALA A 32 8.97 8.80 -12.62
C ALA A 32 9.70 7.50 -12.30
N LEU A 33 10.07 7.34 -11.04
CA LEU A 33 10.63 6.11 -10.51
C LEU A 33 9.49 5.22 -10.03
N ALA A 34 9.39 4.02 -10.59
CA ALA A 34 8.51 3.01 -10.03
C ALA A 34 9.11 2.49 -8.72
N TRP A 35 8.36 2.57 -7.64
CA TRP A 35 8.80 1.97 -6.40
C TRP A 35 8.90 0.45 -6.54
N THR A 36 9.99 -0.11 -6.03
CA THR A 36 10.18 -1.56 -6.02
C THR A 36 11.02 -2.00 -4.83
N LYS A 37 10.89 -3.25 -4.47
CA LYS A 37 11.64 -3.91 -3.40
C LYS A 37 12.05 -5.30 -3.83
N PHE A 38 13.12 -5.84 -3.24
CA PHE A 38 13.63 -7.18 -3.55
C PHE A 38 12.72 -8.33 -3.10
N GLY A 39 11.75 -8.06 -2.30
CA GLY A 39 10.76 -9.04 -1.87
C GLY A 39 9.66 -8.37 -1.10
N TRP A 40 8.47 -8.89 -1.23
CA TRP A 40 7.34 -8.50 -0.43
C TRP A 40 7.33 -9.34 0.85
N GLY A 41 7.20 -8.68 1.98
CA GLY A 41 7.30 -9.35 3.27
C GLY A 41 8.76 -9.53 3.72
N ALA A 42 8.95 -9.58 5.00
CA ALA A 42 10.27 -9.64 5.61
C ALA A 42 11.06 -10.85 5.12
N ILE A 43 12.11 -10.59 4.35
CA ILE A 43 13.22 -11.54 4.32
C ILE A 43 13.89 -11.39 5.68
N PRO A 44 13.95 -12.44 6.52
CA PRO A 44 14.66 -12.38 7.79
C PRO A 44 16.03 -11.76 7.59
N LEU A 45 16.44 -10.88 8.49
CA LEU A 45 17.68 -10.13 8.38
C LEU A 45 18.90 -11.07 8.21
N GLU A 46 18.85 -12.21 8.88
CA GLU A 46 19.88 -13.25 8.83
C GLU A 46 19.91 -14.02 7.49
N ARG A 47 18.77 -14.11 6.82
CA ARG A 47 18.63 -14.81 5.54
C ARG A 47 18.61 -13.84 4.36
N SER A 48 18.81 -12.56 4.61
CA SER A 48 18.88 -11.65 3.50
C SER A 48 20.14 -11.98 2.69
N SER A 49 19.95 -12.67 1.60
CA SER A 49 20.92 -12.83 0.50
C SER A 49 21.32 -11.48 -0.11
N ALA A 50 20.98 -10.42 0.54
CA ALA A 50 21.11 -9.06 0.10
C ALA A 50 22.54 -8.54 0.33
N ARG A 51 23.48 -9.20 -0.25
CA ARG A 51 24.72 -8.56 -0.72
C ARG A 51 24.48 -7.79 -2.01
N LEU A 52 23.34 -8.02 -2.68
CA LEU A 52 22.95 -7.29 -3.87
C LEU A 52 22.44 -5.91 -3.48
N VAL A 53 23.03 -4.90 -4.08
CA VAL A 53 22.49 -3.54 -4.04
C VAL A 53 21.59 -3.34 -5.26
N GLY A 54 20.39 -2.78 -5.06
CA GLY A 54 19.45 -2.54 -6.11
C GLY A 54 19.23 -1.05 -6.36
N PHE A 55 19.12 -0.69 -7.61
CA PHE A 55 18.75 0.65 -8.05
C PHE A 55 17.56 0.58 -8.99
N VAL A 56 16.64 1.52 -8.83
CA VAL A 56 15.52 1.71 -9.73
C VAL A 56 15.77 2.93 -10.61
N LEU A 57 15.59 2.75 -11.88
CA LEU A 57 15.63 3.82 -12.87
C LEU A 57 14.21 4.10 -13.37
N SER A 58 13.97 5.32 -13.83
CA SER A 58 12.79 5.58 -14.65
C SER A 58 12.92 4.86 -16.00
N ASP A 59 11.78 4.67 -16.66
CA ASP A 59 11.74 4.05 -17.99
C ASP A 59 12.71 4.76 -18.98
N LYS A 60 12.68 6.08 -18.98
CA LYS A 60 13.57 6.91 -19.80
C LYS A 60 15.06 6.75 -19.47
N GLN A 61 15.40 6.65 -18.18
CA GLN A 61 16.77 6.40 -17.74
C GLN A 61 17.23 4.99 -18.12
N GLY A 62 16.36 3.99 -17.93
CA GLY A 62 16.64 2.60 -18.30
C GLY A 62 16.87 2.45 -19.80
N GLU A 63 16.05 3.11 -20.62
CA GLU A 63 16.25 3.11 -22.07
C GLU A 63 17.57 3.78 -22.49
N LYS A 64 17.93 4.89 -21.83
CA LYS A 64 19.23 5.51 -22.05
C LYS A 64 20.39 4.56 -21.72
N LEU A 65 20.30 3.88 -20.58
CA LEU A 65 21.33 2.92 -20.16
C LEU A 65 21.44 1.75 -21.17
N ARG A 66 20.32 1.17 -21.59
CA ARG A 66 20.31 0.11 -22.60
C ARG A 66 20.92 0.54 -23.93
N ARG A 67 20.66 1.78 -24.36
CA ARG A 67 21.30 2.32 -25.58
C ARG A 67 22.83 2.42 -25.43
N LEU A 68 23.31 2.86 -24.26
CA LEU A 68 24.74 2.93 -23.98
C LEU A 68 25.40 1.55 -24.01
N VAL A 69 24.76 0.55 -23.35
CA VAL A 69 25.25 -0.84 -23.38
C VAL A 69 25.28 -1.38 -24.80
N ARG A 70 24.23 -1.18 -25.60
CA ARG A 70 24.20 -1.62 -27.00
C ARG A 70 25.30 -0.96 -27.84
N ARG A 71 25.62 0.29 -27.55
CA ARG A 71 26.65 1.04 -28.30
C ARG A 71 28.09 0.66 -27.93
N HIS A 72 28.35 0.40 -26.66
CA HIS A 72 29.69 0.26 -26.12
C HIS A 72 30.04 -1.16 -25.68
N GLY A 73 29.07 -2.07 -25.63
CA GLY A 73 29.22 -3.45 -25.12
C GLY A 73 29.29 -3.50 -23.62
N GLU A 74 30.39 -3.08 -23.02
CA GLU A 74 30.58 -3.03 -21.57
C GLU A 74 30.57 -1.60 -21.06
N LEU A 75 30.02 -1.42 -19.87
CA LEU A 75 30.02 -0.15 -19.16
C LEU A 75 30.44 -0.36 -17.71
N THR A 76 31.30 0.50 -17.23
CA THR A 76 31.59 0.61 -15.80
C THR A 76 30.68 1.65 -15.18
N LEU A 77 29.96 1.26 -14.13
CA LEU A 77 29.11 2.16 -13.38
C LEU A 77 29.73 2.44 -12.01
N HIS A 78 29.81 3.72 -11.67
CA HIS A 78 30.12 4.13 -10.32
C HIS A 78 28.83 4.27 -9.54
N VAL A 79 28.67 3.46 -8.50
CA VAL A 79 27.49 3.47 -7.64
C VAL A 79 27.91 3.71 -6.20
N LYS A 80 27.12 4.50 -5.49
CA LYS A 80 27.28 4.72 -4.05
C LYS A 80 25.95 4.46 -3.36
N ALA A 81 25.94 3.56 -2.40
CA ALA A 81 24.79 3.28 -1.57
C ALA A 81 25.24 3.29 -0.10
N ASP A 82 24.53 4.07 0.70
CA ASP A 82 24.68 4.07 2.16
C ASP A 82 23.40 3.50 2.76
N ILE A 83 23.44 2.23 3.11
CA ILE A 83 22.28 1.46 3.56
C ILE A 83 22.59 0.85 4.90
N ARG A 84 21.72 1.10 5.87
CA ARG A 84 21.78 0.48 7.19
C ARG A 84 20.59 -0.44 7.38
N LYS A 85 20.87 -1.69 7.73
CA LYS A 85 19.87 -2.65 8.19
C LYS A 85 19.91 -2.73 9.72
N TYR A 86 18.76 -2.70 10.34
CA TYR A 86 18.66 -2.80 11.79
C TYR A 86 17.33 -3.45 12.17
N VAL A 87 17.29 -4.01 13.38
CA VAL A 87 16.04 -4.46 14.00
C VAL A 87 15.31 -3.22 14.50
N GLY A 88 14.07 -3.09 14.11
CA GLY A 88 13.21 -1.97 14.45
C GLY A 88 11.79 -2.41 14.73
N SER A 89 10.90 -1.46 14.93
CA SER A 89 9.46 -1.68 15.09
C SER A 89 8.68 -0.80 14.13
N HIS A 90 7.49 -1.25 13.79
CA HIS A 90 6.50 -0.44 13.11
C HIS A 90 5.38 -0.11 14.08
N ASP A 91 4.94 1.15 14.06
CA ASP A 91 3.82 1.59 14.87
C ASP A 91 2.49 1.19 14.22
N VAL A 92 1.54 0.86 15.07
CA VAL A 92 0.14 0.71 14.70
C VAL A 92 -0.63 1.87 15.31
N VAL A 93 -1.27 2.67 14.47
CA VAL A 93 -2.05 3.83 14.89
C VAL A 93 -3.52 3.49 14.81
N SER A 94 -4.22 3.62 15.93
CA SER A 94 -5.65 3.33 16.02
C SER A 94 -6.40 4.48 16.65
N GLY A 95 -7.43 4.98 15.97
CA GLY A 95 -8.38 5.95 16.45
C GLY A 95 -9.80 5.40 16.42
N VAL A 96 -10.69 5.89 17.28
CA VAL A 96 -12.08 5.44 17.33
C VAL A 96 -13.03 6.62 17.41
N ILE A 97 -13.97 6.68 16.49
CA ILE A 97 -15.18 7.48 16.62
C ILE A 97 -16.17 6.62 17.39
N LYS A 98 -16.39 6.96 18.66
CA LYS A 98 -17.30 6.19 19.51
C LYS A 98 -18.73 6.23 18.98
N GLY A 99 -19.35 5.06 18.88
CA GLY A 99 -20.77 4.92 18.58
C GLY A 99 -21.68 5.26 19.78
N ALA A 100 -22.97 5.34 19.52
CA ALA A 100 -24.00 5.52 20.56
C ALA A 100 -24.49 4.19 21.18
N GLY A 101 -24.16 3.05 20.55
CA GLY A 101 -24.53 1.71 21.02
C GLY A 101 -23.39 1.01 21.76
N ASP A 102 -23.33 -0.33 21.61
CA ASP A 102 -22.30 -1.12 22.26
C ASP A 102 -20.91 -0.70 21.75
N PRO A 103 -19.98 -0.34 22.65
CA PRO A 103 -18.60 0.00 22.28
C PRO A 103 -17.84 -1.12 21.55
N GLN A 104 -18.30 -2.36 21.68
CA GLN A 104 -17.67 -3.51 21.02
C GLN A 104 -18.17 -3.73 19.59
N ASP A 105 -19.28 -3.11 19.21
CA ASP A 105 -19.79 -3.12 17.85
C ASP A 105 -19.00 -2.12 16.99
N GLU A 106 -18.08 -2.61 16.16
CA GLU A 106 -17.23 -1.75 15.35
C GLU A 106 -17.37 -2.02 13.85
N VAL A 107 -17.21 -0.96 13.07
CA VAL A 107 -16.83 -1.00 11.64
C VAL A 107 -15.45 -0.41 11.49
N TRP A 108 -14.63 -1.00 10.62
CA TRP A 108 -13.24 -0.59 10.47
C TRP A 108 -12.99 0.07 9.12
N ALA A 109 -12.30 1.21 9.14
CA ALA A 109 -11.66 1.79 7.98
C ALA A 109 -10.15 1.64 8.18
N ILE A 110 -9.51 0.88 7.32
CA ILE A 110 -8.10 0.56 7.44
C ILE A 110 -7.33 1.08 6.24
N ALA A 111 -6.08 1.49 6.48
CA ALA A 111 -5.14 1.82 5.43
C ALA A 111 -3.74 1.40 5.87
N HIS A 112 -2.96 0.82 4.96
CA HIS A 112 -1.60 0.46 5.33
C HIS A 112 -0.67 1.67 5.26
N SER A 113 0.37 1.62 6.06
CA SER A 113 1.41 2.65 6.20
C SER A 113 2.78 2.03 5.99
N ALA A 114 3.82 2.83 6.20
CA ALA A 114 5.21 2.42 6.13
C ALA A 114 5.77 2.12 4.73
N GLU A 115 5.03 2.44 3.69
CA GLU A 115 5.53 2.48 2.33
C GLU A 115 5.92 3.92 1.93
N PRO A 116 6.94 4.09 1.08
CA PRO A 116 7.44 5.42 0.73
C PRO A 116 6.57 6.16 -0.31
N GLY A 117 5.46 5.54 -0.77
CA GLY A 117 4.61 6.06 -1.82
C GLY A 117 3.58 7.07 -1.34
N ALA A 118 3.44 8.20 -2.06
CA ALA A 118 2.39 9.16 -1.80
C ALA A 118 0.99 8.60 -2.13
N VAL A 119 0.89 7.84 -3.21
CA VAL A 119 -0.35 7.19 -3.65
C VAL A 119 -0.55 5.90 -2.89
N ASP A 120 0.45 5.05 -2.88
CA ASP A 120 0.50 3.77 -2.19
C ASP A 120 1.44 3.87 -0.95
N ASN A 121 0.95 4.02 0.30
CA ASN A 121 -0.46 4.27 0.55
C ASN A 121 -0.67 5.46 1.52
N ALA A 122 0.13 6.51 1.41
CA ALA A 122 -0.10 7.72 2.20
C ALA A 122 -1.47 8.34 1.89
N SER A 123 -2.00 8.14 0.68
CA SER A 123 -3.34 8.62 0.30
C SER A 123 -4.45 7.93 1.09
N GLY A 124 -4.36 6.61 1.29
CA GLY A 124 -5.31 5.87 2.12
C GLY A 124 -5.24 6.29 3.59
N VAL A 125 -4.02 6.46 4.13
CA VAL A 125 -3.82 6.97 5.49
C VAL A 125 -4.44 8.36 5.65
N ALA A 126 -4.18 9.28 4.71
CA ALA A 126 -4.77 10.62 4.74
C ALA A 126 -6.30 10.58 4.71
N LEU A 127 -6.87 9.69 3.89
CA LEU A 127 -8.33 9.56 3.81
C LEU A 127 -8.94 8.99 5.10
N THR A 128 -8.26 8.06 5.80
CA THR A 128 -8.75 7.61 7.11
C THR A 128 -8.82 8.75 8.13
N LEU A 129 -7.82 9.63 8.16
CA LEU A 129 -7.82 10.81 9.02
C LEU A 129 -8.93 11.81 8.62
N GLU A 130 -9.13 12.01 7.33
CA GLU A 130 -10.17 12.90 6.82
C GLU A 130 -11.58 12.37 7.14
N ILE A 131 -11.80 11.07 7.05
CA ILE A 131 -13.05 10.43 7.50
C ILE A 131 -13.31 10.76 8.97
N ALA A 132 -12.30 10.65 9.84
CA ALA A 132 -12.43 10.98 11.25
C ALA A 132 -12.84 12.44 11.43
N ARG A 133 -12.13 13.35 10.78
CA ARG A 133 -12.37 14.79 10.86
C ARG A 133 -13.77 15.17 10.39
N VAL A 134 -14.19 14.64 9.26
CA VAL A 134 -15.49 14.97 8.66
C VAL A 134 -16.63 14.39 9.50
N VAL A 135 -16.57 13.12 9.87
CA VAL A 135 -17.66 12.46 10.62
C VAL A 135 -17.82 13.11 11.99
N GLU A 136 -16.76 13.31 12.75
CA GLU A 136 -16.85 13.97 14.04
C GLU A 136 -17.27 15.45 13.91
N GLY A 137 -16.83 16.14 12.86
CA GLY A 137 -17.26 17.49 12.56
C GLY A 137 -18.77 17.60 12.30
N LEU A 138 -19.31 16.69 11.50
CA LEU A 138 -20.74 16.63 11.20
C LEU A 138 -21.58 16.29 12.42
N ILE A 139 -21.11 15.37 13.26
CA ILE A 139 -21.77 15.01 14.52
C ILE A 139 -21.81 16.22 15.46
N ARG A 140 -20.66 16.89 15.68
CA ARG A 140 -20.59 18.10 16.54
C ARG A 140 -21.47 19.24 16.02
N ALA A 141 -21.59 19.37 14.71
CA ALA A 141 -22.45 20.37 14.09
C ALA A 141 -23.95 19.99 14.10
N GLY A 142 -24.31 18.83 14.64
CA GLY A 142 -25.70 18.33 14.65
C GLY A 142 -26.24 17.97 13.27
N LYS A 143 -25.38 17.87 12.25
CA LYS A 143 -25.78 17.57 10.87
C LYS A 143 -26.07 16.09 10.64
N ILE A 144 -25.45 15.23 11.40
CA ILE A 144 -25.73 13.79 11.45
C ILE A 144 -25.83 13.32 12.89
N GLN A 145 -26.64 12.29 13.12
CA GLN A 145 -26.67 11.60 14.38
C GLN A 145 -25.39 10.77 14.56
N ARG A 146 -24.97 10.58 15.79
CA ARG A 146 -23.87 9.68 16.11
C ARG A 146 -24.21 8.27 15.67
N PRO A 147 -23.35 7.61 14.88
CA PRO A 147 -23.59 6.24 14.45
C PRO A 147 -23.82 5.30 15.64
N ARG A 148 -24.66 4.29 15.47
CA ARG A 148 -24.89 3.29 16.53
C ARG A 148 -23.61 2.51 16.83
N ARG A 149 -22.86 2.12 15.78
CA ARG A 149 -21.59 1.41 15.89
C ARG A 149 -20.42 2.37 15.94
N SER A 150 -19.38 1.96 16.64
CA SER A 150 -18.11 2.68 16.64
C SER A 150 -17.41 2.52 15.28
N ILE A 151 -16.71 3.55 14.84
CA ILE A 151 -15.89 3.50 13.62
C ILE A 151 -14.44 3.50 14.07
N ARG A 152 -13.72 2.41 13.82
CA ARG A 152 -12.30 2.33 14.06
C ARG A 152 -11.54 2.69 12.80
N LEU A 153 -10.58 3.58 12.95
CA LEU A 153 -9.61 3.94 11.93
C LEU A 153 -8.30 3.29 12.34
N LEU A 154 -7.73 2.47 11.47
CA LEU A 154 -6.55 1.68 11.78
C LEU A 154 -5.52 1.79 10.67
N ASN A 155 -4.34 2.28 11.02
CA ASN A 155 -3.20 2.38 10.11
C ASN A 155 -2.05 1.54 10.66
N ALA A 156 -1.54 0.64 9.83
CA ALA A 156 -0.50 -0.30 10.22
C ALA A 156 0.37 -0.68 9.02
N TYR A 157 1.52 -1.29 9.28
CA TYR A 157 2.32 -1.89 8.21
C TYR A 157 1.50 -2.93 7.44
N GLU A 158 1.59 -2.89 6.12
CA GLU A 158 0.80 -3.74 5.24
C GLU A 158 0.85 -5.22 5.65
N CYS A 159 -0.30 -5.87 5.71
CA CYS A 159 -0.52 -7.24 6.18
C CYS A 159 0.02 -7.52 7.60
N TYR A 160 1.31 -7.43 7.80
CA TYR A 160 1.98 -7.87 9.03
C TYR A 160 1.62 -7.01 10.25
N GLY A 161 1.49 -5.70 10.07
CA GLY A 161 1.07 -4.81 11.13
C GLY A 161 -0.37 -5.08 11.57
N PHE A 162 -1.25 -5.40 10.62
CA PHE A 162 -2.63 -5.78 10.92
C PHE A 162 -2.70 -7.13 11.63
N PHE A 163 -1.92 -8.13 11.21
CA PHE A 163 -1.84 -9.42 11.92
C PHE A 163 -1.32 -9.25 13.33
N ALA A 164 -0.26 -8.49 13.53
CA ALA A 164 0.28 -8.21 14.86
C ALA A 164 -0.71 -7.45 15.74
N TYR A 165 -1.50 -6.54 15.17
CA TYR A 165 -2.57 -5.86 15.88
C TYR A 165 -3.65 -6.85 16.31
N LEU A 166 -4.11 -7.70 15.41
CA LEU A 166 -5.14 -8.71 15.68
C LEU A 166 -4.70 -9.73 16.75
N GLU A 167 -3.45 -10.12 16.76
CA GLU A 167 -2.89 -11.01 17.78
C GLU A 167 -2.88 -10.37 19.18
N ARG A 168 -2.59 -9.08 19.26
CA ARG A 168 -2.54 -8.34 20.54
C ARG A 168 -3.90 -7.99 21.09
N VAL A 169 -4.79 -7.58 20.22
CA VAL A 169 -6.16 -7.23 20.58
C VAL A 169 -6.98 -8.52 20.70
N ARG A 170 -6.78 -9.30 21.74
CA ARG A 170 -7.41 -10.60 22.03
C ARG A 170 -8.94 -10.68 21.86
N ARG A 171 -9.54 -9.69 21.23
CA ARG A 171 -10.98 -9.53 20.98
C ARG A 171 -11.21 -9.47 19.47
N LEU A 172 -10.90 -10.58 18.78
CA LEU A 172 -11.26 -10.77 17.36
C LEU A 172 -12.78 -10.79 17.11
N GLN A 173 -13.56 -10.54 18.13
CA GLN A 173 -15.02 -10.71 18.07
C GLN A 173 -15.73 -9.65 17.26
N THR A 174 -15.00 -8.74 16.48
CA THR A 174 -15.77 -7.57 16.47
C THR A 174 -15.72 -6.57 15.36
N PRO A 175 -14.97 -6.59 14.34
CA PRO A 175 -15.40 -5.83 13.20
C PRO A 175 -16.58 -6.55 12.54
N LEU A 176 -17.76 -5.95 12.63
CA LEU A 176 -18.89 -6.38 11.81
C LEU A 176 -18.56 -6.31 10.32
N ALA A 177 -17.76 -5.33 9.95
CA ALA A 177 -17.36 -5.02 8.60
C ALA A 177 -16.08 -4.18 8.58
N GLY A 178 -15.35 -4.26 7.49
CA GLY A 178 -14.17 -3.41 7.26
C GLY A 178 -14.02 -3.03 5.80
N VAL A 179 -13.42 -1.86 5.57
CA VAL A 179 -13.04 -1.38 4.25
C VAL A 179 -11.57 -1.02 4.28
N CYS A 180 -10.80 -1.60 3.39
CA CYS A 180 -9.42 -1.19 3.14
C CYS A 180 -9.40 -0.05 2.12
N ILE A 181 -8.69 1.02 2.45
CA ILE A 181 -8.55 2.20 1.62
C ILE A 181 -7.10 2.21 1.12
N ASP A 182 -6.97 2.06 -0.17
CA ASP A 182 -5.68 1.88 -0.81
C ASP A 182 -5.58 2.61 -2.14
N THR A 183 -4.44 3.25 -2.39
CA THR A 183 -4.09 3.92 -3.66
C THR A 183 -5.15 4.87 -4.22
N VAL A 184 -5.84 5.60 -3.35
CA VAL A 184 -7.00 6.45 -3.73
C VAL A 184 -6.62 7.88 -4.14
N GLY A 185 -5.36 8.25 -4.06
CA GLY A 185 -4.88 9.63 -4.27
C GLY A 185 -4.18 9.87 -5.60
N SER A 186 -4.32 9.00 -6.58
CA SER A 186 -3.65 9.16 -7.87
C SER A 186 -4.34 10.23 -8.74
N LYS A 187 -3.53 10.95 -9.51
CA LYS A 187 -4.06 11.88 -10.51
C LYS A 187 -4.81 11.12 -11.61
N PRO A 188 -5.93 11.68 -12.11
CA PRO A 188 -6.72 11.03 -13.17
C PRO A 188 -5.90 10.65 -14.42
N GLU A 189 -4.91 11.45 -14.78
CA GLU A 189 -4.04 11.19 -15.93
C GLU A 189 -3.15 9.96 -15.75
N VAL A 190 -2.89 9.57 -14.49
CA VAL A 190 -2.06 8.42 -14.14
C VAL A 190 -2.92 7.16 -13.98
N CYS A 191 -4.06 7.28 -13.31
CA CYS A 191 -4.97 6.15 -13.00
C CYS A 191 -6.19 6.06 -13.93
N GLU A 192 -6.25 6.85 -14.99
CA GLU A 192 -7.41 6.95 -15.90
C GLU A 192 -8.71 7.39 -15.21
N GLY A 193 -8.61 8.05 -14.07
CA GLY A 193 -9.77 8.49 -13.29
C GLY A 193 -10.62 7.34 -12.74
N ARG A 194 -10.04 6.15 -12.58
CA ARG A 194 -10.77 4.98 -12.07
C ARG A 194 -10.68 4.92 -10.55
N LEU A 195 -11.82 4.70 -9.94
CA LEU A 195 -11.95 4.21 -8.57
C LEU A 195 -12.51 2.79 -8.65
N GLU A 196 -11.82 1.84 -8.06
CA GLU A 196 -12.19 0.43 -8.12
C GLU A 196 -12.62 -0.08 -6.75
N TRP A 197 -13.62 -0.94 -6.74
CA TRP A 197 -14.01 -1.73 -5.59
C TRP A 197 -13.48 -3.15 -5.78
N HIS A 198 -12.53 -3.53 -4.95
CA HIS A 198 -12.05 -4.89 -4.90
C HIS A 198 -12.89 -5.67 -3.90
N ALA A 199 -13.80 -6.48 -4.41
CA ALA A 199 -14.64 -7.33 -3.58
C ALA A 199 -13.79 -8.39 -2.86
N SER A 200 -14.27 -8.79 -1.69
CA SER A 200 -13.68 -9.90 -0.94
C SER A 200 -13.70 -11.19 -1.77
N ILE A 201 -12.77 -12.09 -1.47
CA ILE A 201 -12.80 -13.43 -2.08
C ILE A 201 -14.14 -14.12 -1.79
N PRO A 202 -14.64 -14.99 -2.68
CA PRO A 202 -16.00 -15.57 -2.54
C PRO A 202 -16.28 -16.20 -1.18
N MET A 203 -15.26 -16.79 -0.52
CA MET A 203 -15.39 -17.40 0.80
C MET A 203 -15.64 -16.39 1.93
N SER A 204 -15.28 -15.12 1.76
CA SER A 204 -15.43 -14.06 2.74
C SER A 204 -16.29 -12.90 2.25
N ALA A 205 -16.91 -13.06 1.07
CA ALA A 205 -17.80 -12.06 0.51
C ALA A 205 -19.02 -11.84 1.41
N GLY A 206 -19.37 -10.59 1.60
CA GLY A 206 -20.44 -10.19 2.52
C GLY A 206 -21.30 -9.04 2.00
N PHE A 207 -22.12 -8.53 2.89
CA PHE A 207 -23.02 -7.41 2.56
C PHE A 207 -22.26 -6.12 2.23
N VAL A 208 -21.02 -5.96 2.73
CA VAL A 208 -20.17 -4.79 2.50
C VAL A 208 -19.84 -4.63 1.03
N ASP A 209 -19.58 -5.72 0.32
CA ASP A 209 -19.29 -5.70 -1.11
C ASP A 209 -20.46 -5.14 -1.91
N ARG A 210 -21.69 -5.57 -1.57
CA ARG A 210 -22.91 -5.07 -2.23
C ARG A 210 -23.14 -3.59 -1.96
N ILE A 211 -22.90 -3.14 -0.72
CA ILE A 211 -23.02 -1.73 -0.36
C ILE A 211 -21.95 -0.89 -1.06
N GLY A 212 -20.70 -1.33 -1.07
CA GLY A 212 -19.60 -0.64 -1.73
C GLY A 212 -19.85 -0.45 -3.21
N GLU A 213 -20.22 -1.51 -3.91
CA GLU A 213 -20.59 -1.44 -5.32
C GLU A 213 -21.78 -0.48 -5.58
N ALA A 214 -22.81 -0.54 -4.75
CA ALA A 214 -23.99 0.33 -4.90
C ALA A 214 -23.61 1.80 -4.73
N ILE A 215 -22.76 2.12 -3.76
CA ILE A 215 -22.26 3.49 -3.52
C ILE A 215 -21.46 3.97 -4.72
N LEU A 216 -20.52 3.18 -5.22
CA LEU A 216 -19.71 3.55 -6.39
C LEU A 216 -20.58 3.78 -7.63
N ARG A 217 -21.51 2.89 -7.91
CA ARG A 217 -22.44 3.03 -9.03
C ARG A 217 -23.31 4.29 -8.92
N SER A 218 -23.74 4.66 -7.72
CA SER A 218 -24.53 5.87 -7.48
C SER A 218 -23.68 7.15 -7.61
N GLY A 219 -22.43 7.12 -7.16
CA GLY A 219 -21.49 8.24 -7.27
C GLY A 219 -21.14 8.56 -8.71
N VAL A 220 -20.83 7.54 -9.52
CA VAL A 220 -20.53 7.71 -10.95
C VAL A 220 -21.70 8.31 -11.74
N ARG A 221 -22.94 8.03 -11.36
CA ARG A 221 -24.12 8.62 -12.03
C ARG A 221 -24.36 10.09 -11.69
N ARG A 222 -23.86 10.58 -10.55
CA ARG A 222 -24.05 11.98 -10.12
C ARG A 222 -23.01 12.95 -10.73
N HIS A 223 -21.92 12.43 -11.26
CA HIS A 223 -20.84 13.21 -11.83
C HIS A 223 -20.70 13.06 -13.36
N ARG A 224 -21.71 12.52 -14.02
CA ARG A 224 -21.91 12.55 -15.46
C ARG A 224 -23.02 13.56 -15.77
#